data_b5a4a0600297a103c7bec4be27f2bc77
#
_entry.id   b5a4a0600297a103c7bec4be27f2bc77
#
_cell.length_a   1.000
_cell.length_b   1.000
_cell.length_c   1.000
_cell.angle_alpha   90.00
_cell.angle_beta   90.00
_cell.angle_gamma   90.00
#
_symmetry.space_group_name_H-M   'P 1'
#
loop_
_entity.id
_entity.type
_entity.pdbx_description
1 polymer ?
#
loop_
_entity_poly.entity_id
_entity_poly.type
_entity_poly.pdbx_seq_one_letter_code
_entity_poly.pdbx_strand_id
1 'polypeptide(L)'
;MLSFKKAGIFSRGSGQEDACEQEDQSGGVLAVWGSPGSGKTTVAVRLAKYLADKRRNVILLLCDMTAPMLPCICPAADLECERSLGSVLAAAHVSENLVKNNLVTHKRLGYLTMLGMLKGENEYTYPPYNEVQAR
;
A
#
# COMPACT_ATOMS: atom_id res chain seq x y z
N MET A 1 -12.58 -11.91 -15.77
CA MET A 1 -13.78 -11.09 -15.49
C MET A 1 -13.76 -10.75 -14.00
N LEU A 2 -13.19 -9.60 -13.67
CA LEU A 2 -13.03 -9.16 -12.28
C LEU A 2 -14.31 -8.44 -11.84
N SER A 3 -15.01 -9.01 -10.89
CA SER A 3 -16.20 -8.43 -10.30
C SER A 3 -15.81 -7.34 -9.30
N PHE A 4 -15.98 -6.09 -9.65
CA PHE A 4 -15.83 -4.97 -8.73
C PHE A 4 -17.08 -4.87 -7.85
N LYS A 5 -16.98 -5.27 -6.58
CA LYS A 5 -17.97 -4.89 -5.58
C LYS A 5 -17.82 -3.40 -5.28
N LYS A 6 -18.80 -2.63 -5.64
CA LYS A 6 -18.96 -1.22 -5.35
C LYS A 6 -19.00 -1.01 -3.84
N ALA A 7 -17.94 -0.47 -3.24
CA ALA A 7 -18.01 0.08 -1.89
C ALA A 7 -18.70 1.45 -2.00
N GLY A 8 -19.96 1.52 -1.60
CA GLY A 8 -20.71 2.77 -1.49
C GLY A 8 -20.24 3.55 -0.28
N ILE A 9 -19.55 4.67 -0.50
CA ILE A 9 -19.32 5.68 0.51
C ILE A 9 -20.13 6.88 0.07
N PHE A 10 -21.21 7.11 0.73
CA PHE A 10 -22.01 8.30 1.01
C PHE A 10 -23.49 7.91 1.10
N SER A 11 -23.96 7.70 2.31
CA SER A 11 -25.37 7.84 2.64
C SER A 11 -25.49 8.84 3.79
N ARG A 12 -26.13 9.95 3.49
CA ARG A 12 -26.61 10.90 4.49
C ARG A 12 -27.94 10.38 5.02
N GLY A 13 -28.06 10.16 6.30
CA GLY A 13 -29.32 9.81 6.91
C GLY A 13 -29.22 9.89 8.44
N SER A 14 -29.92 10.84 8.99
CA SER A 14 -30.15 11.07 10.41
C SER A 14 -30.85 9.89 11.09
N GLY A 15 -30.48 9.57 12.34
CA GLY A 15 -31.28 8.72 13.21
C GLY A 15 -30.43 7.76 14.03
N GLN A 16 -30.38 8.08 15.28
CA GLN A 16 -30.11 7.38 16.50
C GLN A 16 -30.38 5.86 16.45
N GLU A 17 -29.37 5.05 16.87
CA GLU A 17 -29.56 4.01 17.88
C GLU A 17 -28.32 3.14 17.97
N ASP A 18 -27.88 2.88 19.20
CA ASP A 18 -26.79 2.03 19.59
C ASP A 18 -26.97 0.59 19.06
N ALA A 19 -26.26 0.25 17.99
CA ALA A 19 -26.03 -1.12 17.61
C ALA A 19 -24.51 -1.33 17.61
N CYS A 20 -24.06 -2.21 18.49
CA CYS A 20 -22.73 -2.76 18.51
C CYS A 20 -22.47 -3.43 17.14
N GLU A 21 -22.04 -2.65 16.16
CA GLU A 21 -21.62 -3.16 14.86
C GLU A 21 -20.33 -3.93 15.07
N GLN A 22 -20.45 -5.25 15.02
CA GLN A 22 -19.31 -6.12 14.71
C GLN A 22 -18.81 -5.69 13.35
N GLU A 23 -17.76 -4.85 13.34
CA GLU A 23 -17.05 -4.47 12.11
C GLU A 23 -16.51 -5.77 11.48
N ASP A 24 -17.14 -6.17 10.38
CA ASP A 24 -16.61 -7.18 9.48
C ASP A 24 -15.17 -6.80 9.14
N GLN A 25 -14.21 -7.57 9.64
CA GLN A 25 -12.77 -7.39 9.38
C GLN A 25 -12.39 -7.88 7.97
N SER A 26 -13.24 -7.71 7.00
CA SER A 26 -12.88 -7.93 5.61
C SER A 26 -11.98 -6.78 5.15
N GLY A 27 -10.69 -7.02 5.07
CA GLY A 27 -9.72 -6.06 4.57
C GLY A 27 -10.10 -5.58 3.17
N GLY A 28 -10.45 -4.30 3.03
CA GLY A 28 -10.76 -3.69 1.74
C GLY A 28 -9.48 -3.27 1.02
N VAL A 29 -9.45 -3.42 -0.31
CA VAL A 29 -8.39 -2.89 -1.17
C VAL A 29 -8.89 -1.61 -1.82
N LEU A 30 -8.14 -0.52 -1.64
CA LEU A 30 -8.38 0.76 -2.31
C LEU A 30 -7.23 1.08 -3.27
N ALA A 31 -7.53 1.22 -4.55
CA ALA A 31 -6.57 1.65 -5.55
C ALA A 31 -6.70 3.16 -5.82
N VAL A 32 -5.57 3.87 -5.74
CA VAL A 32 -5.46 5.29 -6.09
C VAL A 32 -4.60 5.41 -7.35
N TRP A 33 -5.17 5.88 -8.43
CA TRP A 33 -4.50 5.99 -9.73
C TRP A 33 -4.84 7.31 -10.42
N GLY A 34 -4.02 7.70 -11.38
CA GLY A 34 -4.19 8.95 -12.12
C GLY A 34 -2.97 9.29 -12.95
N SER A 35 -3.04 10.37 -13.72
CA SER A 35 -1.94 10.87 -14.55
C SER A 35 -0.74 11.30 -13.70
N PRO A 36 0.46 11.34 -14.28
CA PRO A 36 1.64 11.90 -13.60
C PRO A 36 1.36 13.32 -13.07
N GLY A 37 1.82 13.62 -11.86
CA GLY A 37 1.63 14.92 -11.23
C GLY A 37 0.24 15.19 -10.64
N SER A 38 -0.72 14.27 -10.75
CA SER A 38 -2.10 14.47 -10.23
C SER A 38 -2.22 14.41 -8.70
N GLY A 39 -1.13 14.18 -7.98
CA GLY A 39 -1.14 14.09 -6.51
C GLY A 39 -1.60 12.74 -5.94
N LYS A 40 -1.73 11.69 -6.76
CA LYS A 40 -2.18 10.36 -6.33
C LYS A 40 -1.41 9.81 -5.12
N THR A 41 -0.09 9.91 -5.15
CA THR A 41 0.76 9.44 -4.03
C THR A 41 0.50 10.25 -2.76
N THR A 42 0.35 11.57 -2.88
CA THR A 42 0.03 12.45 -1.75
C THR A 42 -1.29 12.08 -1.10
N VAL A 43 -2.31 11.81 -1.91
CA VAL A 43 -3.64 11.40 -1.43
C VAL A 43 -3.56 10.03 -0.75
N ALA A 44 -2.92 9.05 -1.40
CA ALA A 44 -2.77 7.70 -0.85
C ALA A 44 -2.03 7.70 0.49
N VAL A 45 -0.93 8.44 0.60
CA VAL A 45 -0.14 8.56 1.83
C VAL A 45 -0.94 9.24 2.95
N ARG A 46 -1.64 10.33 2.64
CA ARG A 46 -2.47 11.04 3.64
C ARG A 46 -3.60 10.17 4.15
N LEU A 47 -4.27 9.44 3.26
CA LEU A 47 -5.33 8.52 3.63
C LEU A 47 -4.80 7.36 4.48
N ALA A 48 -3.68 6.75 4.09
CA ALA A 48 -3.05 5.68 4.84
C ALA A 48 -2.66 6.13 6.26
N LYS A 49 -2.05 7.31 6.39
CA LYS A 49 -1.71 7.91 7.70
C LYS A 49 -2.95 8.20 8.53
N TYR A 50 -4.01 8.74 7.94
CA TYR A 50 -5.27 9.00 8.63
C TYR A 50 -5.91 7.72 9.17
N LEU A 51 -5.95 6.65 8.37
CA LEU A 51 -6.51 5.36 8.80
C LEU A 51 -5.66 4.72 9.89
N ALA A 52 -4.33 4.78 9.79
CA ALA A 52 -3.42 4.27 10.80
C ALA A 52 -3.53 5.03 12.13
N ASP A 53 -3.76 6.34 12.07
CA ASP A 53 -4.02 7.18 13.25
C ASP A 53 -5.33 6.78 13.95
N LYS A 54 -6.30 6.28 13.20
CA LYS A 54 -7.54 5.66 13.71
C LYS A 54 -7.34 4.20 14.18
N ARG A 55 -6.08 3.75 14.33
CA ARG A 55 -5.70 2.40 14.76
C ARG A 55 -6.16 1.28 13.81
N ARG A 56 -6.39 1.59 12.55
CA ARG A 56 -6.64 0.57 11.52
C ARG A 56 -5.32 0.08 10.94
N ASN A 57 -5.18 -1.23 10.82
CA ASN A 57 -4.02 -1.82 10.15
C ASN A 57 -4.08 -1.49 8.65
N VAL A 58 -3.07 -0.80 8.16
CA VAL A 58 -2.99 -0.33 6.78
C VAL A 58 -1.70 -0.80 6.14
N ILE A 59 -1.80 -1.38 4.96
CA ILE A 59 -0.65 -1.65 4.10
C ILE A 59 -0.73 -0.67 2.93
N LEU A 60 0.26 0.21 2.80
CA LEU A 60 0.41 1.13 1.69
C LEU A 60 1.39 0.55 0.67
N LEU A 61 0.88 0.15 -0.48
CA LEU A 61 1.69 -0.33 -1.60
C LEU A 61 1.93 0.81 -2.60
N LEU A 62 3.20 1.15 -2.83
CA LEU A 62 3.65 2.18 -3.76
C LEU A 62 4.16 1.52 -5.03
N CYS A 63 3.32 1.47 -6.06
CA CYS A 63 3.61 0.83 -7.34
C CYS A 63 4.22 1.79 -8.38
N ASP A 64 4.83 2.91 -7.97
CA ASP A 64 5.50 3.81 -8.91
C ASP A 64 6.87 3.23 -9.27
N MET A 65 6.97 2.67 -10.48
CA MET A 65 8.19 2.01 -10.98
C MET A 65 9.20 3.00 -11.54
N THR A 66 8.78 4.20 -11.89
CA THR A 66 9.65 5.22 -12.50
C THR A 66 10.30 6.14 -11.46
N ALA A 67 9.59 6.40 -10.36
CA ALA A 67 10.06 7.29 -9.31
C ALA A 67 9.85 6.64 -7.94
N PRO A 68 10.90 6.11 -7.29
CA PRO A 68 10.77 5.48 -5.98
C PRO A 68 10.35 6.50 -4.93
N MET A 69 9.10 6.38 -4.47
CA MET A 69 8.48 7.32 -3.52
C MET A 69 8.66 6.91 -2.05
N LEU A 70 9.03 5.67 -1.78
CA LEU A 70 9.21 5.19 -0.41
C LEU A 70 10.25 6.01 0.37
N PRO A 71 11.42 6.37 -0.20
CA PRO A 71 12.40 7.21 0.49
C PRO A 71 11.92 8.64 0.77
N CYS A 72 10.90 9.11 0.05
CA CYS A 72 10.31 10.44 0.28
C CYS A 72 9.30 10.45 1.43
N ILE A 73 8.78 9.28 1.79
CA ILE A 73 7.72 9.11 2.79
C ILE A 73 8.30 8.64 4.13
N CYS A 74 9.31 7.78 4.08
CA CYS A 74 10.02 7.23 5.22
C CYS A 74 11.39 7.88 5.40
N PRO A 75 11.78 8.23 6.63
CA PRO A 75 13.17 8.62 6.92
C PRO A 75 14.15 7.51 6.52
N ALA A 76 15.31 7.89 6.00
CA ALA A 76 16.34 6.94 5.58
C ALA A 76 16.77 5.96 6.70
N ALA A 77 16.73 6.41 7.97
CA ALA A 77 17.03 5.57 9.13
C ALA A 77 16.01 4.44 9.38
N ASP A 78 14.83 4.52 8.75
CA ASP A 78 13.75 3.54 8.89
C ASP A 78 13.70 2.58 7.69
N LEU A 79 14.52 2.84 6.68
CA LEU A 79 14.61 2.03 5.46
C LEU A 79 15.76 1.03 5.61
N GLU A 80 15.42 -0.24 5.59
CA GLU A 80 16.40 -1.31 5.48
C GLU A 80 16.72 -1.53 4.00
N CYS A 81 18.00 -1.55 3.64
CA CYS A 81 18.48 -1.58 2.25
C CYS A 81 18.03 -2.80 1.44
N GLU A 82 17.51 -3.82 2.08
CA GLU A 82 17.11 -5.08 1.44
C GLU A 82 15.58 -5.26 1.36
N ARG A 83 14.80 -4.39 2.01
CA ARG A 83 13.35 -4.50 2.06
C ARG A 83 12.70 -3.55 1.07
N SER A 84 12.32 -4.09 -0.07
CA SER A 84 11.73 -3.30 -1.14
C SER A 84 10.74 -4.09 -1.99
N LEU A 85 9.91 -3.35 -2.72
CA LEU A 85 9.08 -3.93 -3.77
C LEU A 85 9.95 -4.56 -4.88
N GLY A 86 11.11 -3.97 -5.18
CA GLY A 86 12.04 -4.50 -6.15
C GLY A 86 12.54 -5.89 -5.78
N SER A 87 12.88 -6.12 -4.51
CA SER A 87 13.28 -7.45 -4.02
C SER A 87 12.17 -8.48 -4.18
N VAL A 88 10.91 -8.08 -4.01
CA VAL A 88 9.75 -8.96 -4.23
C VAL A 88 9.58 -9.28 -5.72
N LEU A 89 9.72 -8.29 -6.60
CA LEU A 89 9.57 -8.45 -8.05
C LEU A 89 10.72 -9.25 -8.69
N ALA A 90 11.92 -9.20 -8.11
CA ALA A 90 13.08 -9.96 -8.58
C ALA A 90 12.99 -11.45 -8.23
N ALA A 91 12.13 -11.85 -7.33
CA ALA A 91 11.99 -13.24 -6.92
C ALA A 91 11.28 -14.08 -8.00
N ALA A 92 11.74 -15.31 -8.20
CA ALA A 92 11.15 -16.25 -9.16
C ALA A 92 9.69 -16.62 -8.78
N HIS A 93 9.38 -16.63 -7.49
CA HIS A 93 8.05 -16.90 -6.95
C HIS A 93 7.72 -15.91 -5.85
N VAL A 94 6.58 -15.24 -5.98
CA VAL A 94 6.05 -14.34 -4.95
C VAL A 94 5.27 -15.17 -3.95
N SER A 95 5.75 -15.21 -2.70
CA SER A 95 5.07 -15.85 -1.58
C SER A 95 4.62 -14.81 -0.55
N GLU A 96 3.62 -15.16 0.23
CA GLU A 96 3.13 -14.31 1.32
C GLU A 96 4.26 -13.94 2.31
N ASN A 97 5.12 -14.92 2.64
CA ASN A 97 6.25 -14.68 3.53
C ASN A 97 7.28 -13.73 2.93
N LEU A 98 7.53 -13.83 1.61
CA LEU A 98 8.41 -12.90 0.91
C LEU A 98 7.88 -11.47 0.98
N VAL A 99 6.60 -11.27 0.74
CA VAL A 99 5.95 -9.96 0.86
C VAL A 99 6.04 -9.44 2.28
N LYS A 100 5.66 -10.25 3.29
CA LYS A 100 5.73 -9.87 4.70
C LYS A 100 7.14 -9.46 5.14
N ASN A 101 8.16 -10.18 4.71
CA ASN A 101 9.55 -9.87 5.04
C ASN A 101 10.06 -8.57 4.41
N ASN A 102 9.46 -8.12 3.33
CA ASN A 102 9.82 -6.88 2.64
C ASN A 102 8.98 -5.67 3.08
N LEU A 103 8.01 -5.85 3.96
CA LEU A 103 7.22 -4.75 4.50
C LEU A 103 8.03 -3.90 5.48
N VAL A 104 7.90 -2.58 5.35
CA VAL A 104 8.53 -1.59 6.24
C VAL A 104 7.45 -0.98 7.13
N THR A 105 7.56 -1.13 8.44
CA THR A 105 6.60 -0.54 9.38
C THR A 105 7.01 0.88 9.73
N HIS A 106 6.06 1.81 9.68
CA HIS A 106 6.30 3.20 10.04
C HIS A 106 6.50 3.33 11.56
N LYS A 107 7.67 3.82 12.01
CA LYS A 107 8.04 3.84 13.45
C LYS A 107 7.07 4.63 14.34
N ARG A 108 6.52 5.74 13.84
CA ARG A 108 5.59 6.57 14.62
C ARG A 108 4.15 6.10 14.55
N LEU A 109 3.77 5.44 13.46
CA LEU A 109 2.43 4.93 13.21
C LEU A 109 2.51 3.41 13.06
N GLY A 110 2.54 2.70 14.19
CA GLY A 110 2.73 1.24 14.20
C GLY A 110 1.66 0.45 13.42
N TYR A 111 0.54 1.08 13.09
CA TYR A 111 -0.52 0.50 12.26
C TYR A 111 -0.32 0.73 10.76
N LEU A 112 0.71 1.48 10.35
CA LEU A 112 1.04 1.72 8.96
C LEU A 112 2.26 0.91 8.55
N THR A 113 2.06 0.02 7.60
CA THR A 113 3.13 -0.76 6.96
C THR A 113 3.20 -0.37 5.49
N MET A 114 4.38 -0.31 4.94
CA MET A 114 4.61 0.17 3.58
C MET A 114 5.44 -0.81 2.77
N LEU A 115 5.19 -0.86 1.47
CA LEU A 115 6.01 -1.55 0.50
C LEU A 115 6.17 -0.66 -0.72
N GLY A 116 7.39 -0.45 -1.17
CA GLY A 116 7.69 0.39 -2.32
C GLY A 116 9.12 0.19 -2.79
N MET A 117 9.49 0.87 -3.85
CA MET A 117 10.86 0.84 -4.37
C MET A 117 11.79 1.75 -3.59
N LEU A 118 13.04 1.34 -3.41
CA LEU A 118 14.11 2.10 -2.81
C LEU A 118 14.80 3.01 -3.84
N LYS A 119 15.62 3.94 -3.33
CA LYS A 119 16.43 4.81 -4.18
C LYS A 119 17.40 3.98 -5.03
N GLY A 120 17.38 4.21 -6.33
CA GLY A 120 18.20 3.48 -7.29
C GLY A 120 17.52 2.26 -7.91
N GLU A 121 16.39 1.85 -7.36
CA GLU A 121 15.54 0.85 -7.98
C GLU A 121 14.57 1.52 -8.97
N ASN A 122 14.39 0.93 -10.13
CA ASN A 122 13.47 1.39 -11.15
C ASN A 122 13.09 0.24 -12.09
N GLU A 123 12.22 0.53 -13.06
CA GLU A 123 11.77 -0.45 -14.06
C GLU A 123 12.88 -1.10 -14.89
N TYR A 124 14.06 -0.47 -15.00
CA TYR A 124 15.21 -1.00 -15.74
C TYR A 124 16.11 -1.90 -14.87
N THR A 125 16.01 -1.79 -13.57
CA THR A 125 16.81 -2.58 -12.61
C THR A 125 16.25 -3.99 -12.44
N TYR A 126 14.95 -4.15 -12.64
CA TYR A 126 14.26 -5.42 -12.47
C TYR A 126 13.73 -5.93 -13.81
N PRO A 127 13.70 -7.25 -14.03
CA PRO A 127 13.14 -7.82 -15.24
C PRO A 127 11.67 -7.40 -15.40
N PRO A 128 11.20 -7.25 -16.65
CA PRO A 128 9.80 -6.90 -16.90
C PRO A 128 8.87 -7.89 -16.22
N TYR A 129 7.81 -7.36 -15.66
CA TYR A 129 6.79 -8.09 -14.97
C TYR A 129 6.25 -9.26 -15.84
N ASN A 130 6.32 -10.46 -15.34
CA ASN A 130 5.82 -11.63 -16.03
C ASN A 130 4.37 -11.90 -15.58
N GLU A 131 3.46 -12.11 -16.54
CA GLU A 131 2.05 -12.42 -16.27
C GLU A 131 1.85 -13.61 -15.34
N VAL A 132 2.81 -14.55 -15.33
CA VAL A 132 2.81 -15.72 -14.44
C VAL A 132 3.03 -15.32 -12.96
N GLN A 133 3.72 -14.21 -12.71
CA GLN A 133 3.95 -13.69 -11.35
C GLN A 133 2.77 -12.85 -10.84
N ALA A 134 1.83 -12.53 -11.72
CA ALA A 134 0.64 -11.73 -11.41
C ALA A 134 -0.54 -12.56 -10.86
N ARG A 135 -0.47 -13.86 -10.94
CA ARG A 135 -1.50 -14.79 -10.47
C ARG A 135 -1.16 -15.35 -9.10
#